data_2e415ac55fa882f37e1a48159def89df
#
_entry.id   2e415ac55fa882f37e1a48159def89df
#
_cell.length_a   1.000
_cell.length_b   1.000
_cell.length_c   1.000
_cell.angle_alpha   90.00
_cell.angle_beta   90.00
_cell.angle_gamma   90.00
#
_symmetry.space_group_name_H-M   'P 1'
#
loop_
_entity.id
_entity.type
_entity.pdbx_description
1 polymer ?
#
loop_
_entity_poly.entity_id
_entity_poly.type
_entity_poly.pdbx_seq_one_letter_code
_entity_poly.pdbx_strand_id
1 'polypeptide(L)'
;MESFAAKLKTPSYVLHSIFILIPLALVALLPAVTVVGMKPETMDLVLLYDLTFPILVAVYSKYILMQRPVAFIPRQIPDSHPDLSYIRQKKRFAIMLSVLVFFLIAPLGYLLLLLGNPGKIVATAPLGGYLPPTLPLVLGLTSGISIYLYFSSVPYKKIRDRVKEMEQEFADSLFVLGRRISEGKAPEEAFAYTSKTMEGSKIGKVFEEISMNLLSMRTNLKDAIFDEDFGAFRHIYSERIRNTMFLFTESVHKNHEAAGASIIKLADHLKELSAVEERIRRSLYDVTSTMRSTAVIFASLIAGITLALAEVITKIMSQVGERMNRVPTDLSGMPVELGQGAFSQSIAPDHFLLAIGIYVLLISAILTRFAGSVEYGGDRAQLTL
;
A
#
# COMPACT_ATOMS: atom_id res chain seq x y z
N MET A 1 1.82 9.84 20.30
CA MET A 1 1.17 9.29 19.10
C MET A 1 -0.12 10.01 18.74
N GLU A 2 -1.04 10.27 19.65
CA GLU A 2 -2.24 11.09 19.38
C GLU A 2 -1.88 12.48 18.85
N SER A 3 -0.85 13.12 19.40
CA SER A 3 -0.34 14.39 18.89
C SER A 3 0.23 14.30 17.46
N PHE A 4 0.81 13.15 17.09
CA PHE A 4 1.28 12.90 15.74
C PHE A 4 0.12 12.68 14.78
N ALA A 5 -0.89 11.89 15.17
CA ALA A 5 -2.10 11.70 14.37
C ALA A 5 -2.83 13.02 14.11
N ALA A 6 -2.91 13.89 15.12
CA ALA A 6 -3.47 15.24 14.97
C ALA A 6 -2.64 16.10 14.00
N LYS A 7 -1.31 16.06 14.11
CA LYS A 7 -0.39 16.77 13.20
C LYS A 7 -0.43 16.24 11.76
N LEU A 8 -0.79 14.97 11.56
CA LEU A 8 -0.90 14.36 10.24
C LEU A 8 -2.15 14.80 9.45
N LYS A 9 -3.20 15.26 10.14
CA LYS A 9 -4.45 15.69 9.49
C LYS A 9 -4.20 16.80 8.48
N THR A 10 -3.53 17.87 8.86
CA THR A 10 -3.28 19.02 7.96
C THR A 10 -2.43 18.66 6.74
N PRO A 11 -1.25 18.02 6.86
CA PRO A 11 -0.48 17.57 5.71
C PRO A 11 -1.24 16.59 4.80
N SER A 12 -2.07 15.75 5.40
CA SER A 12 -2.93 14.83 4.68
C SER A 12 -3.93 15.55 3.79
N TYR A 13 -4.60 16.57 4.31
CA TYR A 13 -5.52 17.41 3.52
C TYR A 13 -4.79 18.20 2.43
N VAL A 14 -3.58 18.69 2.69
CA VAL A 14 -2.76 19.35 1.67
C VAL A 14 -2.41 18.42 0.53
N LEU A 15 -1.93 17.20 0.82
CA LEU A 15 -1.68 16.19 -0.20
C LEU A 15 -2.92 15.87 -1.03
N HIS A 16 -4.05 15.77 -0.38
CA HIS A 16 -5.35 15.53 -0.99
C HIS A 16 -5.77 16.68 -1.94
N SER A 17 -5.65 17.89 -1.46
CA SER A 17 -5.99 19.10 -2.26
C SER A 17 -5.09 19.25 -3.47
N ILE A 18 -3.80 19.02 -3.32
CA ILE A 18 -2.81 19.04 -4.41
C ILE A 18 -3.20 17.99 -5.47
N PHE A 19 -3.55 16.80 -5.04
CA PHE A 19 -3.95 15.71 -5.93
C PHE A 19 -5.19 16.06 -6.78
N ILE A 20 -6.17 16.73 -6.16
CA ILE A 20 -7.43 17.09 -6.81
C ILE A 20 -7.29 18.32 -7.69
N LEU A 21 -6.70 19.38 -7.16
CA LEU A 21 -6.75 20.71 -7.77
C LEU A 21 -5.73 20.88 -8.91
N ILE A 22 -4.56 20.27 -8.82
CA ILE A 22 -3.49 20.50 -9.82
C ILE A 22 -3.89 20.01 -11.21
N PRO A 23 -4.37 18.77 -11.43
CA PRO A 23 -4.76 18.31 -12.75
C PRO A 23 -5.87 19.19 -13.36
N LEU A 24 -6.86 19.53 -12.53
CA LEU A 24 -7.99 20.34 -12.96
C LEU A 24 -7.57 21.77 -13.32
N ALA A 25 -6.76 22.40 -12.49
CA ALA A 25 -6.28 23.77 -12.71
C ALA A 25 -5.41 23.88 -13.97
N LEU A 26 -4.54 22.90 -14.21
CA LEU A 26 -3.68 22.88 -15.39
C LEU A 26 -4.48 22.73 -16.69
N VAL A 27 -5.49 21.88 -16.71
CA VAL A 27 -6.36 21.74 -17.88
C VAL A 27 -7.14 23.04 -18.12
N ALA A 28 -7.64 23.68 -17.06
CA ALA A 28 -8.36 24.94 -17.18
C ALA A 28 -7.45 26.10 -17.65
N LEU A 29 -6.14 26.05 -17.36
CA LEU A 29 -5.17 27.06 -17.78
C LEU A 29 -4.66 26.88 -19.22
N LEU A 30 -4.81 25.70 -19.84
CA LEU A 30 -4.34 25.43 -21.18
C LEU A 30 -4.79 26.48 -22.22
N PRO A 31 -6.08 26.92 -22.27
CA PRO A 31 -6.50 27.97 -23.20
C PRO A 31 -5.79 29.30 -22.95
N ALA A 32 -5.61 29.66 -21.69
CA ALA A 32 -4.94 30.93 -21.33
C ALA A 32 -3.47 30.96 -21.78
N VAL A 33 -2.78 29.85 -21.60
CA VAL A 33 -1.38 29.67 -22.01
C VAL A 33 -1.22 29.79 -23.53
N THR A 34 -2.15 29.21 -24.31
CA THR A 34 -2.14 29.30 -25.76
C THR A 34 -2.48 30.70 -26.28
N VAL A 35 -3.40 31.44 -25.62
CA VAL A 35 -3.75 32.82 -25.95
C VAL A 35 -2.55 33.76 -25.72
N VAL A 36 -1.72 33.52 -24.71
CA VAL A 36 -0.49 34.30 -24.44
C VAL A 36 0.62 33.99 -25.46
N GLY A 37 0.38 33.06 -26.40
CA GLY A 37 1.34 32.75 -27.45
C GLY A 37 2.36 31.65 -27.07
N MET A 38 2.23 31.09 -25.89
CA MET A 38 2.99 29.91 -25.51
C MET A 38 2.41 28.67 -26.21
N LYS A 39 3.28 27.86 -26.81
CA LYS A 39 2.91 26.59 -27.45
C LYS A 39 3.30 25.43 -26.52
N PRO A 40 2.38 24.96 -25.67
CA PRO A 40 2.71 23.83 -24.81
C PRO A 40 2.93 22.59 -25.69
N GLU A 41 4.12 22.02 -25.61
CA GLU A 41 4.43 20.76 -26.26
C GLU A 41 3.95 19.59 -25.36
N THR A 42 3.72 18.43 -25.98
CA THR A 42 3.37 17.20 -25.23
C THR A 42 4.44 16.88 -24.18
N MET A 43 5.71 17.19 -24.46
CA MET A 43 6.83 16.95 -23.57
C MET A 43 6.76 17.80 -22.30
N ASP A 44 6.29 19.05 -22.40
CA ASP A 44 6.12 19.95 -21.25
C ASP A 44 5.05 19.42 -20.29
N LEU A 45 3.97 18.88 -20.85
CA LEU A 45 2.93 18.24 -20.05
C LEU A 45 3.43 16.99 -19.33
N VAL A 46 4.15 16.10 -20.04
CA VAL A 46 4.72 14.89 -19.44
C VAL A 46 5.73 15.28 -18.36
N LEU A 47 6.62 16.24 -18.59
CA LEU A 47 7.56 16.71 -17.58
C LEU A 47 6.85 17.27 -16.33
N LEU A 48 5.79 18.02 -16.53
CA LEU A 48 5.07 18.65 -15.43
C LEU A 48 4.24 17.64 -14.66
N TYR A 49 3.39 16.85 -15.35
CA TYR A 49 2.47 15.90 -14.73
C TYR A 49 3.16 14.62 -14.24
N ASP A 50 4.02 14.03 -15.04
CA ASP A 50 4.54 12.70 -14.75
C ASP A 50 5.86 12.72 -14.00
N LEU A 51 6.58 13.85 -14.02
CA LEU A 51 7.86 13.96 -13.34
C LEU A 51 7.79 14.95 -12.16
N THR A 52 7.47 16.23 -12.41
CA THR A 52 7.62 17.28 -11.42
C THR A 52 6.65 17.10 -10.24
N PHE A 53 5.36 16.93 -10.49
CA PHE A 53 4.37 16.77 -9.42
C PHE A 53 4.52 15.48 -8.63
N PRO A 54 4.69 14.30 -9.22
CA PRO A 54 4.90 13.08 -8.45
C PRO A 54 6.16 13.13 -7.58
N ILE A 55 7.26 13.73 -8.08
CA ILE A 55 8.48 13.92 -7.28
C ILE A 55 8.19 14.83 -6.08
N LEU A 56 7.53 15.97 -6.30
CA LEU A 56 7.18 16.90 -5.23
C LEU A 56 6.31 16.23 -4.16
N VAL A 57 5.29 15.50 -4.57
CA VAL A 57 4.41 14.75 -3.65
C VAL A 57 5.19 13.65 -2.92
N ALA A 58 6.10 12.94 -3.59
CA ALA A 58 6.93 11.92 -2.97
C ALA A 58 7.90 12.50 -1.93
N VAL A 59 8.55 13.62 -2.26
CA VAL A 59 9.45 14.34 -1.34
C VAL A 59 8.68 14.83 -0.12
N TYR A 60 7.52 15.46 -0.33
CA TYR A 60 6.67 15.94 0.75
C TYR A 60 6.15 14.81 1.63
N SER A 61 5.71 13.71 1.03
CA SER A 61 5.30 12.50 1.75
C SER A 61 6.44 11.93 2.60
N LYS A 62 7.66 11.88 2.04
CA LYS A 62 8.85 11.43 2.76
C LYS A 62 9.20 12.36 3.92
N TYR A 63 9.11 13.68 3.72
CA TYR A 63 9.33 14.68 4.77
C TYR A 63 8.39 14.47 5.96
N ILE A 64 7.09 14.24 5.71
CA ILE A 64 6.12 13.94 6.77
C ILE A 64 6.48 12.63 7.49
N LEU A 65 6.87 11.58 6.75
CA LEU A 65 7.26 10.30 7.35
C LEU A 65 8.50 10.40 8.24
N MET A 66 9.43 11.30 7.93
CA MET A 66 10.61 11.54 8.76
C MET A 66 10.27 12.15 10.13
N GLN A 67 9.12 12.83 10.25
CA GLN A 67 8.64 13.38 11.54
C GLN A 67 7.95 12.32 12.41
N ARG A 68 7.83 11.11 11.93
CA ARG A 68 7.18 10.02 12.65
C ARG A 68 8.04 9.56 13.84
N PRO A 69 7.44 9.40 15.05
CA PRO A 69 8.15 8.84 16.20
C PRO A 69 8.60 7.41 15.93
N VAL A 70 9.83 7.09 16.29
CA VAL A 70 10.51 5.78 16.06
C VAL A 70 9.85 4.61 16.83
N ALA A 71 8.83 4.88 17.67
CA ALA A 71 8.17 3.88 18.51
C ALA A 71 7.47 2.72 17.75
N PHE A 72 7.42 2.78 16.42
CA PHE A 72 6.81 1.77 15.56
C PHE A 72 7.89 1.11 14.69
N ILE A 73 8.59 0.15 15.23
CA ILE A 73 9.45 -0.72 14.44
C ILE A 73 8.57 -1.80 13.81
N PRO A 74 8.52 -1.90 12.48
CA PRO A 74 7.78 -2.98 11.84
C PRO A 74 8.37 -4.32 12.29
N ARG A 75 7.51 -5.28 12.61
CA ARG A 75 7.94 -6.64 12.95
C ARG A 75 8.62 -7.24 11.73
N GLN A 76 9.92 -7.43 11.79
CA GLN A 76 10.68 -8.07 10.73
C GLN A 76 10.40 -9.57 10.76
N ILE A 77 10.05 -10.12 9.61
CA ILE A 77 9.98 -11.57 9.43
C ILE A 77 11.44 -12.02 9.28
N PRO A 78 11.94 -12.93 10.12
CA PRO A 78 13.31 -13.43 9.99
C PRO A 78 13.53 -14.04 8.60
N ASP A 79 14.71 -13.83 8.03
CA ASP A 79 15.09 -14.37 6.71
C ASP A 79 15.10 -15.91 6.67
N SER A 80 15.16 -16.55 7.83
CA SER A 80 15.09 -18.00 8.01
C SER A 80 13.69 -18.61 7.90
N HIS A 81 12.63 -17.79 7.70
CA HIS A 81 11.27 -18.33 7.62
C HIS A 81 11.09 -19.22 6.38
N PRO A 82 10.65 -20.51 6.53
CA PRO A 82 10.57 -21.48 5.43
C PRO A 82 9.64 -21.00 4.30
N ASP A 83 8.57 -20.28 4.65
CA ASP A 83 7.61 -19.75 3.66
C ASP A 83 8.21 -18.66 2.77
N LEU A 84 9.40 -18.11 3.07
CA LEU A 84 10.06 -17.12 2.22
C LEU A 84 10.49 -17.71 0.86
N SER A 85 10.88 -18.97 0.82
CA SER A 85 11.19 -19.67 -0.43
C SER A 85 9.94 -19.79 -1.32
N TYR A 86 8.81 -20.12 -0.73
CA TYR A 86 7.51 -20.16 -1.40
C TYR A 86 7.05 -18.78 -1.88
N ILE A 87 7.29 -17.74 -1.08
CA ILE A 87 7.01 -16.35 -1.48
C ILE A 87 7.86 -15.94 -2.69
N ARG A 88 9.14 -16.31 -2.70
CA ARG A 88 10.04 -16.01 -3.83
C ARG A 88 9.56 -16.68 -5.11
N GLN A 89 9.07 -17.91 -5.03
CA GLN A 89 8.49 -18.61 -6.18
C GLN A 89 7.18 -17.95 -6.65
N LYS A 90 6.28 -17.60 -5.73
CA LYS A 90 5.05 -16.86 -6.03
C LYS A 90 5.33 -15.48 -6.66
N LYS A 91 6.38 -14.81 -6.24
CA LYS A 91 6.79 -13.53 -6.82
C LYS A 91 7.18 -13.66 -8.31
N ARG A 92 7.89 -14.73 -8.68
CA ARG A 92 8.20 -15.02 -10.10
C ARG A 92 6.92 -15.26 -10.90
N PHE A 93 6.00 -16.05 -10.37
CA PHE A 93 4.70 -16.28 -10.98
C PHE A 93 3.90 -14.97 -11.13
N ALA A 94 3.91 -14.12 -10.11
CA ALA A 94 3.25 -12.81 -10.14
C ALA A 94 3.81 -11.90 -11.25
N ILE A 95 5.13 -11.89 -11.45
CA ILE A 95 5.77 -11.13 -12.55
C ILE A 95 5.31 -11.69 -13.90
N MET A 96 5.34 -13.00 -14.08
CA MET A 96 4.93 -13.64 -15.34
C MET A 96 3.46 -13.34 -15.66
N LEU A 97 2.57 -13.47 -14.66
CA LEU A 97 1.14 -13.17 -14.82
C LEU A 97 0.88 -11.70 -15.11
N SER A 98 1.58 -10.80 -14.43
CA SER A 98 1.50 -9.35 -14.66
C SER A 98 1.90 -8.96 -16.08
N VAL A 99 3.03 -9.49 -16.56
CA VAL A 99 3.51 -9.28 -17.92
C VAL A 99 2.53 -9.84 -18.95
N LEU A 100 1.99 -11.03 -18.71
CA LEU A 100 1.00 -11.67 -19.58
C LEU A 100 -0.27 -10.81 -19.70
N VAL A 101 -0.79 -10.32 -18.57
CA VAL A 101 -2.00 -9.48 -18.56
C VAL A 101 -1.74 -8.13 -19.26
N PHE A 102 -0.56 -7.53 -19.03
CA PHE A 102 -0.16 -6.33 -19.75
C PHE A 102 -0.15 -6.54 -21.27
N PHE A 103 0.52 -7.60 -21.75
CA PHE A 103 0.59 -7.91 -23.18
C PHE A 103 -0.74 -8.40 -23.78
N LEU A 104 -1.70 -8.80 -22.96
CA LEU A 104 -3.03 -9.16 -23.43
C LEU A 104 -3.90 -7.91 -23.63
N ILE A 105 -3.80 -6.92 -22.71
CA ILE A 105 -4.68 -5.75 -22.71
C ILE A 105 -4.08 -4.59 -23.52
N ALA A 106 -2.78 -4.31 -23.39
CA ALA A 106 -2.15 -3.16 -24.04
C ALA A 106 -2.22 -3.21 -25.59
N PRO A 107 -2.00 -4.36 -26.27
CA PRO A 107 -2.09 -4.44 -27.73
C PRO A 107 -3.51 -4.28 -28.25
N LEU A 108 -4.53 -4.45 -27.42
CA LEU A 108 -5.93 -4.26 -27.81
C LEU A 108 -6.15 -2.84 -28.36
N GLY A 109 -5.49 -1.84 -27.77
CA GLY A 109 -5.53 -0.45 -28.27
C GLY A 109 -4.90 -0.31 -29.65
N TYR A 110 -3.77 -0.98 -29.89
CA TYR A 110 -3.10 -1.00 -31.18
C TYR A 110 -3.93 -1.76 -32.24
N LEU A 111 -4.55 -2.87 -31.84
CA LEU A 111 -5.46 -3.63 -32.69
C LEU A 111 -6.69 -2.78 -33.10
N LEU A 112 -7.26 -2.00 -32.17
CA LEU A 112 -8.35 -1.07 -32.43
C LEU A 112 -7.93 0.03 -33.43
N LEU A 113 -6.70 0.49 -33.40
CA LEU A 113 -6.13 1.42 -34.37
C LEU A 113 -5.99 0.77 -35.76
N LEU A 114 -5.50 -0.47 -35.84
CA LEU A 114 -5.30 -1.21 -37.08
C LEU A 114 -6.62 -1.59 -37.78
N LEU A 115 -7.68 -1.85 -37.02
CA LEU A 115 -9.02 -2.15 -37.54
C LEU A 115 -9.73 -0.93 -38.15
N GLY A 116 -9.06 0.22 -38.17
CA GLY A 116 -9.31 1.30 -39.14
C GLY A 116 -10.52 2.18 -38.93
N ASN A 117 -11.26 2.06 -37.81
CA ASN A 117 -12.28 3.05 -37.44
C ASN A 117 -12.72 2.88 -35.97
N PRO A 118 -11.95 3.36 -34.98
CA PRO A 118 -12.39 3.32 -33.58
C PRO A 118 -13.72 4.04 -33.35
N GLY A 119 -14.00 5.10 -34.11
CA GLY A 119 -15.27 5.83 -34.03
C GLY A 119 -16.53 5.05 -34.46
N LYS A 120 -16.40 4.04 -35.34
CA LYS A 120 -17.56 3.23 -35.75
C LYS A 120 -17.89 2.12 -34.76
N ILE A 121 -16.90 1.57 -34.09
CA ILE A 121 -17.11 0.52 -33.06
C ILE A 121 -17.78 1.12 -31.83
N VAL A 122 -17.48 2.37 -31.50
CA VAL A 122 -17.99 3.07 -30.31
C VAL A 122 -19.33 3.79 -30.60
N ALA A 123 -19.62 4.13 -31.84
CA ALA A 123 -20.93 4.67 -32.22
C ALA A 123 -22.09 3.68 -31.94
N THR A 124 -21.80 2.40 -31.79
CA THR A 124 -22.76 1.36 -31.39
C THR A 124 -22.79 1.14 -29.85
N ALA A 125 -21.94 1.77 -29.09
CA ALA A 125 -21.97 1.70 -27.61
C ALA A 125 -23.13 2.60 -27.09
N PRO A 126 -23.89 2.15 -26.10
CA PRO A 126 -25.06 2.89 -25.59
C PRO A 126 -24.74 4.26 -25.00
N LEU A 127 -23.49 4.61 -24.86
CA LEU A 127 -22.99 5.89 -24.32
C LEU A 127 -22.41 6.82 -25.40
N GLY A 128 -22.35 6.44 -26.69
CA GLY A 128 -21.94 7.30 -27.79
C GLY A 128 -20.55 7.95 -27.66
N GLY A 129 -19.65 7.38 -26.87
CA GLY A 129 -18.35 7.97 -26.53
C GLY A 129 -17.23 7.46 -27.41
N TYR A 130 -16.27 8.34 -27.72
CA TYR A 130 -15.00 7.99 -28.35
C TYR A 130 -14.07 7.34 -27.32
N LEU A 131 -13.62 6.12 -27.58
CA LEU A 131 -12.59 5.45 -26.76
C LEU A 131 -11.21 5.73 -27.38
N PRO A 132 -10.36 6.55 -26.72
CA PRO A 132 -9.03 6.80 -27.24
C PRO A 132 -8.20 5.51 -27.22
N PRO A 133 -7.36 5.28 -28.26
CA PRO A 133 -6.56 4.05 -28.38
C PRO A 133 -5.49 3.87 -27.29
N THR A 134 -5.18 4.94 -26.57
CA THR A 134 -4.25 4.92 -25.41
C THR A 134 -4.87 4.38 -24.13
N LEU A 135 -6.22 4.35 -24.04
CA LEU A 135 -6.92 3.86 -22.86
C LEU A 135 -6.61 2.38 -22.51
N PRO A 136 -6.62 1.43 -23.49
CA PRO A 136 -6.20 0.05 -23.19
C PRO A 136 -4.76 -0.08 -22.72
N LEU A 137 -3.85 0.80 -23.18
CA LEU A 137 -2.48 0.81 -22.71
C LEU A 137 -2.39 1.19 -21.24
N VAL A 138 -3.08 2.25 -20.83
CA VAL A 138 -3.14 2.67 -19.41
C VAL A 138 -3.80 1.58 -18.56
N LEU A 139 -4.90 0.97 -19.02
CA LEU A 139 -5.57 -0.13 -18.33
C LEU A 139 -4.67 -1.38 -18.23
N GLY A 140 -3.92 -1.70 -19.28
CA GLY A 140 -2.95 -2.80 -19.27
C GLY A 140 -1.86 -2.58 -18.24
N LEU A 141 -1.32 -1.37 -18.18
CA LEU A 141 -0.28 -0.99 -17.24
C LEU A 141 -0.78 -1.01 -15.78
N THR A 142 -1.98 -0.45 -15.53
CA THR A 142 -2.59 -0.45 -14.19
C THR A 142 -2.90 -1.86 -13.72
N SER A 143 -3.52 -2.69 -14.56
CA SER A 143 -3.88 -4.07 -14.20
C SER A 143 -2.63 -4.92 -13.97
N GLY A 144 -1.59 -4.78 -14.82
CA GLY A 144 -0.33 -5.46 -14.65
C GLY A 144 0.34 -5.13 -13.29
N ILE A 145 0.46 -3.84 -12.97
CA ILE A 145 1.03 -3.39 -11.69
C ILE A 145 0.19 -3.90 -10.51
N SER A 146 -1.14 -3.81 -10.59
CA SER A 146 -2.05 -4.24 -9.51
C SER A 146 -1.92 -5.74 -9.23
N ILE A 147 -1.86 -6.57 -10.27
CA ILE A 147 -1.68 -8.02 -10.16
C ILE A 147 -0.33 -8.33 -9.51
N TYR A 148 0.75 -7.70 -9.98
CA TYR A 148 2.07 -7.89 -9.40
C TYR A 148 2.10 -7.55 -7.90
N LEU A 149 1.58 -6.39 -7.53
CA LEU A 149 1.52 -5.95 -6.14
C LEU A 149 0.69 -6.90 -5.29
N TYR A 150 -0.49 -7.30 -5.74
CA TYR A 150 -1.38 -8.21 -5.02
C TYR A 150 -0.71 -9.55 -4.73
N PHE A 151 -0.23 -10.24 -5.75
CA PHE A 151 0.39 -11.57 -5.57
C PHE A 151 1.73 -11.51 -4.84
N SER A 152 2.46 -10.41 -4.94
CA SER A 152 3.74 -10.23 -4.23
C SER A 152 3.56 -10.01 -2.73
N SER A 153 2.48 -9.35 -2.27
CA SER A 153 2.38 -8.89 -0.88
C SER A 153 1.37 -9.66 -0.04
N VAL A 154 0.35 -10.28 -0.66
CA VAL A 154 -0.63 -11.10 0.08
C VAL A 154 0.03 -12.21 0.92
N PRO A 155 1.06 -12.94 0.43
CA PRO A 155 1.73 -13.96 1.24
C PRO A 155 2.41 -13.37 2.49
N TYR A 156 3.10 -12.23 2.35
CA TYR A 156 3.73 -11.54 3.50
C TYR A 156 2.70 -11.12 4.54
N LYS A 157 1.56 -10.59 4.08
CA LYS A 157 0.46 -10.21 4.97
C LYS A 157 -0.04 -11.41 5.78
N LYS A 158 -0.25 -12.55 5.13
CA LYS A 158 -0.71 -13.78 5.81
C LYS A 158 0.25 -14.26 6.89
N ILE A 159 1.56 -14.23 6.63
CA ILE A 159 2.57 -14.63 7.63
C ILE A 159 2.53 -13.67 8.80
N ARG A 160 2.54 -12.37 8.55
CA ARG A 160 2.49 -11.36 9.60
C ARG A 160 1.24 -11.45 10.47
N ASP A 161 0.08 -11.66 9.84
CA ASP A 161 -1.18 -11.78 10.57
C ASP A 161 -1.19 -13.04 11.46
N ARG A 162 -0.61 -14.16 10.97
CA ARG A 162 -0.39 -15.37 11.77
C ARG A 162 0.53 -15.14 12.97
N VAL A 163 1.64 -14.43 12.77
CA VAL A 163 2.57 -14.09 13.88
C VAL A 163 1.88 -13.20 14.90
N LYS A 164 1.11 -12.21 14.45
CA LYS A 164 0.35 -11.31 15.34
C LYS A 164 -0.67 -12.07 16.17
N GLU A 165 -1.44 -12.95 15.55
CA GLU A 165 -2.43 -13.80 16.22
C GLU A 165 -1.77 -14.68 17.28
N MET A 166 -0.66 -15.34 16.92
CA MET A 166 0.11 -16.16 17.85
C MET A 166 0.67 -15.36 19.04
N GLU A 167 1.13 -14.12 18.81
CA GLU A 167 1.60 -13.26 19.91
C GLU A 167 0.48 -12.82 20.86
N GLN A 168 -0.75 -12.64 20.36
CA GLN A 168 -1.91 -12.35 21.19
C GLN A 168 -2.29 -13.57 22.03
N GLU A 169 -2.42 -14.76 21.41
CA GLU A 169 -2.66 -16.01 22.09
C GLU A 169 -1.59 -16.30 23.17
N PHE A 170 -0.33 -15.95 22.84
CA PHE A 170 0.81 -16.16 23.74
C PHE A 170 0.71 -15.33 25.02
N ALA A 171 0.26 -14.07 24.96
CA ALA A 171 0.10 -13.26 26.15
C ALA A 171 -0.98 -13.85 27.10
N ASP A 172 -2.06 -14.40 26.53
CA ASP A 172 -3.09 -15.08 27.32
C ASP A 172 -2.57 -16.39 27.93
N SER A 173 -1.83 -17.18 27.15
CA SER A 173 -1.25 -18.44 27.61
C SER A 173 -0.20 -18.24 28.70
N LEU A 174 0.63 -17.19 28.61
CA LEU A 174 1.60 -16.83 29.64
C LEU A 174 0.92 -16.51 30.98
N PHE A 175 -0.23 -15.86 30.97
CA PHE A 175 -0.98 -15.58 32.18
C PHE A 175 -1.43 -16.87 32.87
N VAL A 176 -1.98 -17.82 32.11
CA VAL A 176 -2.38 -19.14 32.63
C VAL A 176 -1.18 -19.93 33.16
N LEU A 177 -0.10 -19.97 32.38
CA LEU A 177 1.15 -20.65 32.74
C LEU A 177 1.76 -20.05 34.02
N GLY A 178 1.91 -18.72 34.06
CA GLY A 178 2.48 -18.02 35.22
C GLY A 178 1.68 -18.26 36.49
N ARG A 179 0.35 -18.30 36.40
CA ARG A 179 -0.52 -18.61 37.54
C ARG A 179 -0.26 -20.02 38.08
N ARG A 180 -0.16 -21.04 37.21
CA ARG A 180 0.11 -22.40 37.63
C ARG A 180 1.47 -22.56 38.28
N ILE A 181 2.48 -21.89 37.74
CA ILE A 181 3.82 -21.92 38.30
C ILE A 181 3.90 -21.17 39.63
N SER A 182 3.18 -20.05 39.78
CA SER A 182 3.09 -19.33 41.07
C SER A 182 2.33 -20.10 42.15
N GLU A 183 1.47 -21.05 41.76
CA GLU A 183 0.80 -22.00 42.67
C GLU A 183 1.77 -23.16 43.10
N GLY A 184 3.05 -23.13 42.70
CA GLY A 184 4.05 -24.13 43.03
C GLY A 184 3.98 -25.40 42.19
N LYS A 185 3.26 -25.38 41.06
CA LYS A 185 3.18 -26.52 40.14
C LYS A 185 4.45 -26.68 39.34
N ALA A 186 4.87 -27.92 39.09
CA ALA A 186 5.99 -28.23 38.25
C ALA A 186 5.79 -27.71 36.80
N PRO A 187 6.85 -27.28 36.09
CA PRO A 187 6.72 -26.78 34.74
C PRO A 187 5.99 -27.73 33.80
N GLU A 188 6.23 -29.03 33.91
CA GLU A 188 5.59 -30.07 33.08
C GLU A 188 4.06 -30.06 33.23
N GLU A 189 3.58 -30.00 34.48
CA GLU A 189 2.14 -29.92 34.80
C GLU A 189 1.54 -28.59 34.37
N ALA A 190 2.28 -27.49 34.54
CA ALA A 190 1.84 -26.16 34.18
C ALA A 190 1.67 -26.00 32.66
N PHE A 191 2.62 -26.51 31.86
CA PHE A 191 2.53 -26.52 30.40
C PHE A 191 1.39 -27.43 29.92
N ALA A 192 1.23 -28.64 30.48
CA ALA A 192 0.15 -29.56 30.13
C ALA A 192 -1.24 -28.96 30.44
N TYR A 193 -1.38 -28.27 31.55
CA TYR A 193 -2.62 -27.60 31.89
C TYR A 193 -2.91 -26.42 30.95
N THR A 194 -1.88 -25.61 30.66
CA THR A 194 -2.04 -24.45 29.79
C THR A 194 -2.39 -24.86 28.36
N SER A 195 -1.78 -25.92 27.82
CA SER A 195 -2.10 -26.43 26.49
C SER A 195 -3.56 -26.88 26.37
N LYS A 196 -4.09 -27.58 27.42
CA LYS A 196 -5.51 -27.97 27.47
C LYS A 196 -6.44 -26.74 27.57
N THR A 197 -6.07 -25.74 28.37
CA THR A 197 -6.87 -24.50 28.52
C THR A 197 -6.91 -23.70 27.24
N MET A 198 -5.83 -23.77 26.43
CA MET A 198 -5.68 -23.09 25.15
C MET A 198 -5.92 -24.03 23.96
N GLU A 199 -6.76 -25.06 24.15
CA GLU A 199 -7.08 -26.03 23.09
C GLU A 199 -7.66 -25.32 21.86
N GLY A 200 -7.19 -25.71 20.69
CA GLY A 200 -7.54 -25.07 19.40
C GLY A 200 -6.70 -23.88 19.01
N SER A 201 -5.92 -23.27 19.92
CA SER A 201 -4.99 -22.19 19.60
C SER A 201 -3.68 -22.73 19.01
N LYS A 202 -2.97 -21.85 18.27
CA LYS A 202 -1.66 -22.21 17.71
C LYS A 202 -0.61 -22.37 18.80
N ILE A 203 -0.67 -21.51 19.81
CA ILE A 203 0.27 -21.55 20.92
C ILE A 203 -0.02 -22.72 21.88
N GLY A 204 -1.28 -23.14 21.99
CA GLY A 204 -1.68 -24.33 22.76
C GLY A 204 -0.97 -25.58 22.26
N LYS A 205 -0.86 -25.77 20.93
CA LYS A 205 -0.12 -26.90 20.34
C LYS A 205 1.38 -26.84 20.65
N VAL A 206 1.97 -25.66 20.66
CA VAL A 206 3.38 -25.49 21.01
C VAL A 206 3.61 -25.83 22.48
N PHE A 207 2.70 -25.44 23.37
CA PHE A 207 2.80 -25.76 24.80
C PHE A 207 2.55 -27.26 25.05
N GLU A 208 1.71 -27.91 24.26
CA GLU A 208 1.56 -29.36 24.27
C GLU A 208 2.86 -30.07 23.89
N GLU A 209 3.54 -29.61 22.83
CA GLU A 209 4.84 -30.12 22.39
C GLU A 209 5.91 -29.93 23.49
N ILE A 210 5.95 -28.75 24.17
CA ILE A 210 6.84 -28.54 25.31
C ILE A 210 6.55 -29.55 26.43
N SER A 211 5.28 -29.70 26.80
CA SER A 211 4.89 -30.67 27.84
C SER A 211 5.27 -32.11 27.48
N MET A 212 5.08 -32.51 26.20
CA MET A 212 5.47 -33.82 25.72
C MET A 212 6.99 -34.01 25.78
N ASN A 213 7.80 -33.01 25.38
CA ASN A 213 9.26 -33.08 25.44
C ASN A 213 9.75 -33.22 26.88
N LEU A 214 9.15 -32.48 27.82
CA LEU A 214 9.48 -32.57 29.24
C LEU A 214 9.13 -33.93 29.83
N LEU A 215 7.93 -34.46 29.57
CA LEU A 215 7.43 -35.71 30.15
C LEU A 215 8.04 -36.96 29.49
N SER A 216 8.11 -36.98 28.14
CA SER A 216 8.51 -38.16 27.38
C SER A 216 10.02 -38.28 27.21
N MET A 217 10.70 -37.17 26.94
CA MET A 217 12.15 -37.15 26.73
C MET A 217 12.94 -36.83 28.00
N ARG A 218 12.28 -36.41 29.07
CA ARG A 218 12.88 -36.03 30.35
C ARG A 218 14.04 -35.03 30.19
N THR A 219 13.88 -34.13 29.22
CA THR A 219 14.83 -33.07 28.95
C THR A 219 14.65 -31.91 29.91
N ASN A 220 15.64 -31.03 29.99
CA ASN A 220 15.48 -29.80 30.75
C ASN A 220 14.55 -28.83 30.01
N LEU A 221 14.00 -27.84 30.73
CA LEU A 221 13.05 -26.88 30.19
C LEU A 221 13.61 -26.07 29.02
N LYS A 222 14.88 -25.73 29.03
CA LYS A 222 15.54 -24.96 27.99
C LYS A 222 15.63 -25.76 26.68
N ASP A 223 16.05 -27.02 26.77
CA ASP A 223 16.18 -27.89 25.60
C ASP A 223 14.79 -28.27 25.04
N ALA A 224 13.81 -28.56 25.93
CA ALA A 224 12.43 -28.83 25.51
C ALA A 224 11.84 -27.70 24.65
N ILE A 225 12.28 -26.45 24.85
CA ILE A 225 11.80 -25.26 24.13
C ILE A 225 12.69 -24.91 22.93
N PHE A 226 14.01 -24.88 23.10
CA PHE A 226 14.94 -24.23 22.17
C PHE A 226 15.87 -25.17 21.40
N ASP A 227 15.87 -26.47 21.68
CA ASP A 227 16.70 -27.43 20.95
C ASP A 227 16.43 -27.37 19.44
N GLU A 228 17.49 -27.55 18.63
CA GLU A 228 17.40 -27.41 17.17
C GLU A 228 16.67 -28.60 16.52
N ASP A 229 16.77 -29.79 17.11
CA ASP A 229 16.21 -31.01 16.55
C ASP A 229 14.77 -31.28 17.01
N PHE A 230 14.47 -31.11 18.30
CA PHE A 230 13.17 -31.46 18.90
C PHE A 230 12.52 -30.34 19.69
N GLY A 231 13.16 -29.17 19.85
CA GLY A 231 12.61 -28.04 20.59
C GLY A 231 11.32 -27.51 19.98
N ALA A 232 10.31 -27.24 20.79
CA ALA A 232 9.00 -26.80 20.35
C ALA A 232 9.03 -25.42 19.65
N PHE A 233 10.09 -24.64 19.86
CA PHE A 233 10.23 -23.30 19.27
C PHE A 233 11.00 -23.26 17.94
N ARG A 234 11.33 -24.41 17.35
CA ARG A 234 12.00 -24.47 16.03
C ARG A 234 11.20 -23.82 14.91
N HIS A 235 9.86 -23.79 15.03
CA HIS A 235 8.95 -23.19 14.06
C HIS A 235 8.33 -21.86 14.52
N ILE A 236 8.81 -21.32 15.64
CA ILE A 236 8.37 -20.03 16.19
C ILE A 236 9.30 -18.93 15.71
N TYR A 237 8.82 -18.07 14.84
CA TYR A 237 9.58 -17.00 14.21
C TYR A 237 9.34 -15.62 14.85
N SER A 238 8.59 -15.55 15.96
CA SER A 238 8.43 -14.33 16.73
C SER A 238 9.58 -14.17 17.73
N GLU A 239 10.42 -13.15 17.54
CA GLU A 239 11.47 -12.80 18.50
C GLU A 239 10.89 -12.43 19.86
N ARG A 240 9.71 -11.80 19.88
CA ARG A 240 9.03 -11.44 21.14
C ARG A 240 8.71 -12.69 21.97
N ILE A 241 8.12 -13.70 21.35
CA ILE A 241 7.80 -14.98 21.99
C ILE A 241 9.10 -15.68 22.45
N ARG A 242 10.09 -15.77 21.56
CA ARG A 242 11.38 -16.43 21.88
C ARG A 242 12.09 -15.78 23.03
N ASN A 243 12.25 -14.46 23.03
CA ASN A 243 12.94 -13.72 24.07
C ASN A 243 12.18 -13.80 25.41
N THR A 244 10.85 -13.74 25.38
CA THR A 244 10.02 -13.89 26.60
C THR A 244 10.19 -15.28 27.21
N MET A 245 10.14 -16.34 26.41
CA MET A 245 10.33 -17.70 26.89
C MET A 245 11.77 -17.97 27.34
N PHE A 246 12.76 -17.35 26.71
CA PHE A 246 14.14 -17.43 27.18
C PHE A 246 14.30 -16.82 28.57
N LEU A 247 13.74 -15.64 28.81
CA LEU A 247 13.73 -15.02 30.14
C LEU A 247 12.99 -15.87 31.18
N PHE A 248 11.91 -16.52 30.75
CA PHE A 248 11.17 -17.44 31.62
C PHE A 248 12.02 -18.65 32.02
N THR A 249 12.67 -19.34 31.09
CA THR A 249 13.50 -20.50 31.39
C THR A 249 14.61 -20.16 32.37
N GLU A 250 15.29 -19.02 32.22
CA GLU A 250 16.31 -18.55 33.12
C GLU A 250 15.78 -18.19 34.52
N SER A 251 14.53 -17.69 34.59
CA SER A 251 13.88 -17.31 35.85
C SER A 251 13.43 -18.53 36.65
N VAL A 252 12.87 -19.55 35.99
CA VAL A 252 12.38 -20.79 36.64
C VAL A 252 13.52 -21.55 37.32
N HIS A 253 14.74 -21.57 36.74
CA HIS A 253 15.90 -22.20 37.33
C HIS A 253 16.29 -21.58 38.67
N LYS A 254 15.99 -20.31 38.91
CA LYS A 254 16.37 -19.60 40.14
C LYS A 254 15.33 -19.74 41.25
N ASN A 255 14.07 -19.52 40.96
CA ASN A 255 12.96 -19.64 41.90
C ASN A 255 11.65 -19.76 41.15
N HIS A 256 10.94 -20.87 41.34
CA HIS A 256 9.67 -21.18 40.65
C HIS A 256 8.57 -20.19 40.97
N GLU A 257 8.32 -19.84 42.23
CA GLU A 257 7.24 -18.94 42.61
C GLU A 257 7.47 -17.52 42.09
N ALA A 258 8.70 -17.02 42.25
CA ALA A 258 9.09 -15.70 41.75
C ALA A 258 9.03 -15.64 40.21
N ALA A 259 9.38 -16.75 39.54
CA ALA A 259 9.28 -16.86 38.08
C ALA A 259 7.82 -16.79 37.64
N GLY A 260 6.90 -17.50 38.32
CA GLY A 260 5.47 -17.46 38.05
C GLY A 260 4.90 -16.04 38.16
N ALA A 261 5.21 -15.35 39.27
CA ALA A 261 4.77 -13.96 39.46
C ALA A 261 5.36 -13.00 38.41
N SER A 262 6.62 -13.20 38.01
CA SER A 262 7.26 -12.41 36.97
C SER A 262 6.63 -12.61 35.60
N ILE A 263 6.27 -13.83 35.26
CA ILE A 263 5.59 -14.16 34.00
C ILE A 263 4.18 -13.56 33.93
N ILE A 264 3.43 -13.54 35.03
CA ILE A 264 2.14 -12.87 35.07
C ILE A 264 2.29 -11.38 34.76
N LYS A 265 3.23 -10.70 35.42
CA LYS A 265 3.53 -9.29 35.13
C LYS A 265 3.96 -9.06 33.68
N LEU A 266 4.75 -9.98 33.12
CA LEU A 266 5.17 -9.90 31.73
C LEU A 266 4.00 -10.12 30.76
N ALA A 267 3.09 -11.03 31.07
CA ALA A 267 1.85 -11.23 30.31
C ALA A 267 0.96 -9.97 30.31
N ASP A 268 0.78 -9.36 31.48
CA ASP A 268 0.04 -8.10 31.60
C ASP A 268 0.68 -6.98 30.79
N HIS A 269 2.02 -6.87 30.86
CA HIS A 269 2.77 -5.87 30.08
C HIS A 269 2.66 -6.11 28.55
N LEU A 270 2.68 -7.36 28.11
CA LEU A 270 2.44 -7.70 26.70
C LEU A 270 1.04 -7.34 26.23
N LYS A 271 0.03 -7.53 27.09
CA LYS A 271 -1.37 -7.12 26.82
C LYS A 271 -1.49 -5.60 26.73
N GLU A 272 -0.88 -4.87 27.67
CA GLU A 272 -0.86 -3.41 27.63
C GLU A 272 -0.18 -2.87 26.37
N LEU A 273 0.97 -3.43 25.98
CA LEU A 273 1.65 -3.07 24.74
C LEU A 273 0.75 -3.32 23.52
N SER A 274 0.09 -4.46 23.46
CA SER A 274 -0.84 -4.78 22.37
C SER A 274 -2.03 -3.83 22.32
N ALA A 275 -2.57 -3.46 23.48
CA ALA A 275 -3.66 -2.48 23.57
C ALA A 275 -3.22 -1.07 23.13
N VAL A 276 -2.01 -0.66 23.48
CA VAL A 276 -1.42 0.61 23.02
C VAL A 276 -1.18 0.59 21.52
N GLU A 277 -0.61 -0.49 20.97
CA GLU A 277 -0.44 -0.68 19.53
C GLU A 277 -1.76 -0.54 18.78
N GLU A 278 -2.81 -1.18 19.26
CA GLU A 278 -4.14 -1.12 18.64
C GLU A 278 -4.78 0.27 18.74
N ARG A 279 -4.62 0.97 19.87
CA ARG A 279 -5.10 2.36 20.04
C ARG A 279 -4.40 3.30 19.06
N ILE A 280 -3.09 3.18 18.91
CA ILE A 280 -2.31 3.96 17.96
C ILE A 280 -2.81 3.69 16.54
N ARG A 281 -3.00 2.42 16.20
CA ARG A 281 -3.50 2.02 14.89
C ARG A 281 -4.87 2.61 14.59
N ARG A 282 -5.80 2.59 15.55
CA ARG A 282 -7.14 3.19 15.40
C ARG A 282 -7.04 4.71 15.19
N SER A 283 -6.20 5.41 15.95
CA SER A 283 -6.00 6.85 15.79
C SER A 283 -5.45 7.23 14.41
N LEU A 284 -4.62 6.36 13.81
CA LEU A 284 -4.07 6.59 12.48
C LEU A 284 -5.02 6.15 11.37
N TYR A 285 -5.92 5.21 11.66
CA TYR A 285 -6.84 4.63 10.68
C TYR A 285 -7.74 5.68 10.01
N ASP A 286 -8.27 6.63 10.76
CA ASP A 286 -9.15 7.67 10.22
C ASP A 286 -8.45 8.49 9.14
N VAL A 287 -7.19 8.86 9.38
CA VAL A 287 -6.38 9.62 8.42
C VAL A 287 -6.03 8.77 7.20
N THR A 288 -5.60 7.53 7.42
CA THR A 288 -5.18 6.64 6.35
C THR A 288 -6.34 6.12 5.52
N SER A 289 -7.53 5.91 6.13
CA SER A 289 -8.73 5.51 5.40
C SER A 289 -9.21 6.61 4.46
N THR A 290 -9.18 7.88 4.91
CA THR A 290 -9.48 9.03 4.07
C THR A 290 -8.52 9.11 2.88
N MET A 291 -7.21 8.95 3.11
CA MET A 291 -6.21 8.95 2.04
C MET A 291 -6.42 7.82 1.04
N ARG A 292 -6.79 6.63 1.52
CA ARG A 292 -7.02 5.46 0.69
C ARG A 292 -8.29 5.63 -0.16
N SER A 293 -9.38 6.08 0.43
CA SER A 293 -10.62 6.35 -0.31
C SER A 293 -10.40 7.45 -1.36
N THR A 294 -9.60 8.46 -1.06
CA THR A 294 -9.21 9.48 -2.04
C THR A 294 -8.42 8.88 -3.19
N ALA A 295 -7.40 8.10 -2.90
CA ALA A 295 -6.56 7.51 -3.94
C ALA A 295 -7.35 6.59 -4.88
N VAL A 296 -8.39 5.92 -4.38
CA VAL A 296 -9.17 4.96 -5.18
C VAL A 296 -10.37 5.61 -5.87
N ILE A 297 -11.19 6.34 -5.12
CA ILE A 297 -12.47 6.87 -5.62
C ILE A 297 -12.27 8.19 -6.34
N PHE A 298 -11.67 9.17 -5.64
CA PHE A 298 -11.52 10.51 -6.20
C PHE A 298 -10.50 10.58 -7.33
N ALA A 299 -9.45 9.74 -7.30
CA ALA A 299 -8.49 9.69 -8.41
C ALA A 299 -9.16 9.34 -9.73
N SER A 300 -9.97 8.29 -9.74
CA SER A 300 -10.68 7.85 -10.94
C SER A 300 -11.72 8.88 -11.42
N LEU A 301 -12.45 9.49 -10.50
CA LEU A 301 -13.46 10.48 -10.80
C LEU A 301 -12.83 11.76 -11.38
N ILE A 302 -11.76 12.25 -10.75
CA ILE A 302 -11.06 13.46 -11.19
C ILE A 302 -10.37 13.24 -12.52
N ALA A 303 -9.74 12.09 -12.73
CA ALA A 303 -9.16 11.73 -14.02
C ALA A 303 -10.23 11.78 -15.12
N GLY A 304 -11.43 11.21 -14.88
CA GLY A 304 -12.53 11.27 -15.82
C GLY A 304 -13.01 12.69 -16.12
N ILE A 305 -13.19 13.52 -15.09
CA ILE A 305 -13.59 14.93 -15.25
C ILE A 305 -12.52 15.72 -16.01
N THR A 306 -11.24 15.52 -15.65
CA THR A 306 -10.11 16.23 -16.27
C THR A 306 -10.00 15.88 -17.76
N LEU A 307 -10.20 14.61 -18.11
CA LEU A 307 -10.22 14.16 -19.50
C LEU A 307 -11.39 14.74 -20.29
N ALA A 308 -12.60 14.75 -19.71
CA ALA A 308 -13.77 15.34 -20.35
C ALA A 308 -13.57 16.85 -20.59
N LEU A 309 -13.02 17.56 -19.62
CA LEU A 309 -12.68 18.99 -19.78
C LEU A 309 -11.61 19.19 -20.86
N ALA A 310 -10.58 18.37 -20.89
CA ALA A 310 -9.53 18.46 -21.90
C ALA A 310 -10.11 18.27 -23.32
N GLU A 311 -11.01 17.29 -23.51
CA GLU A 311 -11.67 17.07 -24.80
C GLU A 311 -12.52 18.28 -25.21
N VAL A 312 -13.33 18.83 -24.30
CA VAL A 312 -14.17 20.02 -24.56
C VAL A 312 -13.30 21.22 -24.92
N ILE A 313 -12.23 21.47 -24.14
CA ILE A 313 -11.33 22.57 -24.40
C ILE A 313 -10.63 22.42 -25.76
N THR A 314 -10.13 21.24 -26.09
CA THR A 314 -9.47 20.96 -27.37
C THR A 314 -10.44 21.20 -28.54
N LYS A 315 -11.71 20.76 -28.44
CA LYS A 315 -12.74 21.01 -29.44
C LYS A 315 -13.03 22.51 -29.59
N ILE A 316 -13.18 23.24 -28.49
CA ILE A 316 -13.40 24.70 -28.54
C ILE A 316 -12.21 25.39 -29.21
N MET A 317 -10.99 25.02 -28.84
CA MET A 317 -9.77 25.61 -29.40
C MET A 317 -9.65 25.35 -30.90
N SER A 318 -9.94 24.13 -31.37
CA SER A 318 -9.95 23.80 -32.79
C SER A 318 -11.01 24.61 -33.57
N GLN A 319 -12.21 24.76 -33.03
CA GLN A 319 -13.27 25.57 -33.65
C GLN A 319 -12.92 27.07 -33.70
N VAL A 320 -12.32 27.59 -32.65
CA VAL A 320 -11.84 29.00 -32.63
C VAL A 320 -10.73 29.18 -33.65
N GLY A 321 -9.77 28.24 -33.74
CA GLY A 321 -8.72 28.28 -34.76
C GLY A 321 -9.25 28.25 -36.18
N GLU A 322 -10.24 27.39 -36.48
CA GLU A 322 -10.89 27.33 -37.80
C GLU A 322 -11.66 28.65 -38.14
N ARG A 323 -12.33 29.25 -37.17
CA ARG A 323 -13.03 30.50 -37.36
C ARG A 323 -12.07 31.66 -37.58
N MET A 324 -10.97 31.74 -36.84
CA MET A 324 -9.94 32.78 -37.02
C MET A 324 -9.27 32.67 -38.38
N ASN A 325 -9.01 31.46 -38.90
CA ASN A 325 -8.46 31.23 -40.25
C ASN A 325 -9.40 31.67 -41.37
N ARG A 326 -10.73 31.84 -41.11
CA ARG A 326 -11.74 32.29 -42.08
C ARG A 326 -11.95 33.83 -42.08
N VAL A 327 -11.35 34.54 -41.13
CA VAL A 327 -11.45 36.01 -41.07
C VAL A 327 -10.51 36.62 -42.10
N PRO A 328 -11.00 37.42 -43.07
CA PRO A 328 -10.13 38.08 -44.04
C PRO A 328 -9.11 38.99 -43.38
N THR A 329 -7.89 38.95 -43.88
CA THR A 329 -6.70 39.66 -43.32
C THR A 329 -6.77 41.19 -43.39
N ASP A 330 -7.79 41.75 -44.08
CA ASP A 330 -7.91 43.19 -44.31
C ASP A 330 -8.40 44.03 -43.11
N LEU A 331 -8.78 43.41 -42.02
CA LEU A 331 -9.14 44.07 -40.76
C LEU A 331 -7.97 44.15 -39.74
N SER A 332 -6.74 44.01 -40.18
CA SER A 332 -5.56 43.86 -39.36
C SER A 332 -4.91 45.19 -38.90
N GLY A 333 -5.50 45.79 -37.88
CA GLY A 333 -4.74 46.65 -36.95
C GLY A 333 -4.20 45.89 -35.71
N MET A 334 -4.41 44.60 -35.59
CA MET A 334 -3.86 43.75 -34.52
C MET A 334 -2.85 42.72 -35.09
N PRO A 335 -1.80 42.41 -34.37
CA PRO A 335 -0.83 41.39 -34.82
C PRO A 335 -1.49 40.04 -34.88
N VAL A 336 -1.96 39.68 -36.08
CA VAL A 336 -2.67 38.39 -36.41
C VAL A 336 -1.72 37.18 -36.26
N GLU A 337 -0.41 37.41 -36.19
CA GLU A 337 0.58 36.35 -35.92
C GLU A 337 0.40 35.63 -34.59
N LEU A 338 -0.19 36.30 -33.59
CA LEU A 338 -0.48 35.72 -32.27
C LEU A 338 -1.62 34.65 -32.29
N GLY A 339 -2.52 34.70 -33.27
CA GLY A 339 -3.69 33.83 -33.30
C GLY A 339 -3.55 32.59 -34.19
N GLN A 340 -2.96 32.71 -35.37
CA GLN A 340 -3.01 31.65 -36.39
C GLN A 340 -2.11 30.45 -36.08
N GLY A 341 -0.99 30.64 -35.42
CA GLY A 341 -0.08 29.53 -35.04
C GLY A 341 -0.37 28.88 -33.70
N ALA A 342 -1.02 29.60 -32.78
CA ALA A 342 -1.26 29.11 -31.43
C ALA A 342 -2.40 28.07 -31.34
N PHE A 343 -3.42 28.23 -32.19
CA PHE A 343 -4.61 27.36 -32.16
C PHE A 343 -4.52 26.14 -33.07
N SER A 344 -3.55 26.11 -34.00
CA SER A 344 -3.38 25.00 -34.97
C SER A 344 -2.62 23.79 -34.41
N GLN A 345 -1.91 23.96 -33.32
CA GLN A 345 -1.16 22.88 -32.64
C GLN A 345 -1.78 22.58 -31.26
N SER A 346 -3.06 22.16 -31.25
CA SER A 346 -3.63 21.59 -30.05
C SER A 346 -3.02 20.22 -29.78
N ILE A 347 -2.66 19.98 -28.52
CA ILE A 347 -2.13 18.69 -28.07
C ILE A 347 -3.18 17.61 -28.39
N ALA A 348 -2.74 16.55 -29.04
CA ALA A 348 -3.64 15.45 -29.38
C ALA A 348 -4.29 14.86 -28.10
N PRO A 349 -5.60 14.65 -28.09
CA PRO A 349 -6.32 14.13 -26.91
C PRO A 349 -5.71 12.83 -26.36
N ASP A 350 -5.16 12.02 -27.23
CA ASP A 350 -4.55 10.73 -26.89
C ASP A 350 -3.28 10.88 -26.03
N HIS A 351 -2.43 11.85 -26.34
CA HIS A 351 -1.22 12.14 -25.53
C HIS A 351 -1.58 12.72 -24.17
N PHE A 352 -2.61 13.54 -24.13
CA PHE A 352 -3.11 14.11 -22.88
C PHE A 352 -3.71 13.04 -21.96
N LEU A 353 -4.49 12.13 -22.51
CA LEU A 353 -5.02 10.96 -21.78
C LEU A 353 -3.90 10.11 -21.19
N LEU A 354 -2.85 9.87 -21.96
CA LEU A 354 -1.72 9.07 -21.52
C LEU A 354 -0.99 9.75 -20.36
N ALA A 355 -0.68 11.04 -20.47
CA ALA A 355 -0.04 11.80 -19.41
C ALA A 355 -0.88 11.79 -18.12
N ILE A 356 -2.19 12.12 -18.19
CA ILE A 356 -3.06 12.10 -17.01
C ILE A 356 -3.18 10.67 -16.44
N GLY A 357 -3.29 9.65 -17.28
CA GLY A 357 -3.38 8.26 -16.84
C GLY A 357 -2.13 7.84 -16.04
N ILE A 358 -0.94 8.16 -16.52
CA ILE A 358 0.33 7.89 -15.82
C ILE A 358 0.42 8.70 -14.53
N TYR A 359 0.07 9.99 -14.56
CA TYR A 359 0.02 10.86 -13.37
C TYR A 359 -0.85 10.27 -12.26
N VAL A 360 -2.10 9.91 -12.57
CA VAL A 360 -3.04 9.33 -11.59
C VAL A 360 -2.48 8.05 -11.00
N LEU A 361 -1.85 7.20 -11.81
CA LEU A 361 -1.19 5.98 -11.37
C LEU A 361 -0.06 6.26 -10.38
N LEU A 362 0.86 7.17 -10.74
CA LEU A 362 2.00 7.52 -9.91
C LEU A 362 1.56 8.11 -8.56
N ILE A 363 0.62 9.05 -8.59
CA ILE A 363 0.13 9.68 -7.36
C ILE A 363 -0.64 8.67 -6.49
N SER A 364 -1.49 7.83 -7.08
CA SER A 364 -2.20 6.77 -6.33
C SER A 364 -1.21 5.82 -5.68
N ALA A 365 -0.14 5.42 -6.36
CA ALA A 365 0.92 4.59 -5.81
C ALA A 365 1.66 5.28 -4.65
N ILE A 366 2.00 6.57 -4.80
CA ILE A 366 2.67 7.36 -3.75
C ILE A 366 1.76 7.50 -2.53
N LEU A 367 0.48 7.87 -2.71
CA LEU A 367 -0.48 8.04 -1.61
C LEU A 367 -0.76 6.73 -0.88
N THR A 368 -0.93 5.63 -1.63
CA THR A 368 -1.13 4.30 -1.04
C THR A 368 0.08 3.86 -0.23
N ARG A 369 1.29 4.08 -0.77
CA ARG A 369 2.54 3.81 -0.05
C ARG A 369 2.69 4.70 1.19
N PHE A 370 2.34 5.97 1.10
CA PHE A 370 2.36 6.89 2.22
C PHE A 370 1.38 6.46 3.32
N ALA A 371 0.11 6.19 2.96
CA ALA A 371 -0.90 5.69 3.89
C ALA A 371 -0.46 4.40 4.59
N GLY A 372 0.06 3.43 3.83
CA GLY A 372 0.61 2.20 4.37
C GLY A 372 1.79 2.44 5.31
N SER A 373 2.71 3.34 4.94
CA SER A 373 3.86 3.68 5.78
C SER A 373 3.44 4.39 7.07
N VAL A 374 2.39 5.21 7.05
CA VAL A 374 1.82 5.84 8.25
C VAL A 374 1.18 4.80 9.17
N GLU A 375 0.39 3.88 8.65
CA GLU A 375 -0.37 2.90 9.44
C GLU A 375 0.53 1.78 10.01
N TYR A 376 1.48 1.30 9.23
CA TYR A 376 2.25 0.07 9.55
C TYR A 376 3.77 0.25 9.69
N GLY A 377 4.32 1.43 9.45
CA GLY A 377 5.74 1.66 9.67
C GLY A 377 6.69 1.43 8.51
N GLY A 378 6.19 1.30 7.29
CA GLY A 378 7.04 1.19 6.10
C GLY A 378 7.51 -0.22 5.77
N ASP A 379 6.83 -1.23 6.27
CA ASP A 379 7.09 -2.64 5.92
C ASP A 379 6.74 -2.92 4.44
N ARG A 380 7.58 -3.72 3.77
CA ARG A 380 7.40 -4.08 2.34
C ARG A 380 6.11 -4.85 2.05
N ALA A 381 5.51 -5.48 3.07
CA ALA A 381 4.24 -6.21 2.97
C ALA A 381 3.01 -5.32 2.71
N GLN A 382 3.17 -4.00 2.72
CA GLN A 382 2.07 -3.03 2.70
C GLN A 382 1.77 -2.44 1.33
N LEU A 383 2.54 -2.80 0.33
CA LEU A 383 2.33 -2.34 -1.05
C LEU A 383 1.05 -2.91 -1.70
N THR A 384 0.23 -3.66 -0.94
CA THR A 384 -0.96 -4.39 -1.43
C THR A 384 -2.28 -3.83 -0.94
N LEU A 385 -2.28 -2.67 -0.41
CA LEU A 385 -3.55 -2.01 -0.08
C LEU A 385 -3.86 -0.95 -1.17
#